data_75b1e7072224606e003581dadb207ae1
#
_entry.id   75b1e7072224606e003581dadb207ae1
#
_cell.length_a   1.000
_cell.length_b   1.000
_cell.length_c   1.000
_cell.angle_alpha   90.00
_cell.angle_beta   90.00
_cell.angle_gamma   90.00
#
_symmetry.space_group_name_H-M   'P 1'
#
loop_
_entity.id
_entity.type
_entity.pdbx_description
1 polymer ?
#
loop_
_entity_poly.entity_id
_entity_poly.type
_entity_poly.pdbx_seq_one_letter_code
_entity_poly.pdbx_strand_id
1 'polypeptide(L)'
;MQVPITIGTILQNRYRLISILGQGGFCRTSMAEDTGRFNELCALKEFIPQQTNANTVAKSQELFSREAAILYKIQHPQIPKFRATFEEHQRLFLLQDYVKGKTYRIILQERQVTNSLFSEVEVLTFLRQMLSVLAYIHNLGIIHRDISPENIIRRETDKIPVLIDFGVVKEIATKVQSPDLAKPLTSVGKFCYAPWEQIQLGRATANSDLYALAVTTVVLLTGKEPQELINQAKLTWNWQQWVVVSPGFAEIINKMLSRQPSDRYQSLTEVEKALAILPRVKSQQLLTTNQQLNNFSASQEATVGANLNKILALIMAFLMIISGVQLH
;
A
#
# COMPACT_ATOMS: atom_id res chain seq x y z
N MET A 1 -11.61 14.38 18.09
CA MET A 1 -11.52 14.32 16.61
C MET A 1 -12.39 15.42 16.04
N GLN A 2 -11.89 16.24 15.11
CA GLN A 2 -12.72 17.28 14.48
C GLN A 2 -13.82 16.61 13.63
N VAL A 3 -15.05 17.15 13.74
CA VAL A 3 -16.22 16.64 12.99
C VAL A 3 -15.95 16.76 11.47
N PRO A 4 -16.31 15.77 10.66
CA PRO A 4 -16.22 15.87 9.20
C PRO A 4 -16.98 17.10 8.66
N ILE A 5 -16.42 17.74 7.66
CA ILE A 5 -17.13 18.78 6.94
C ILE A 5 -18.24 18.12 6.13
N THR A 6 -19.43 18.73 6.17
CA THR A 6 -20.61 18.18 5.49
C THR A 6 -20.42 18.20 3.97
N ILE A 7 -20.84 17.14 3.29
CA ILE A 7 -20.91 17.10 1.83
C ILE A 7 -21.81 18.23 1.31
N GLY A 8 -21.42 18.87 0.23
CA GLY A 8 -22.07 20.06 -0.33
C GLY A 8 -21.53 21.39 0.20
N THR A 9 -20.74 21.40 1.30
CA THR A 9 -20.08 22.62 1.79
C THR A 9 -19.14 23.17 0.72
N ILE A 10 -19.14 24.48 0.57
CA ILE A 10 -18.22 25.21 -0.32
C ILE A 10 -17.16 25.88 0.54
N LEU A 11 -15.92 25.47 0.36
CA LEU A 11 -14.75 26.06 1.00
C LEU A 11 -14.13 27.13 0.09
N GLN A 12 -13.62 28.22 0.69
CA GLN A 12 -13.03 29.37 -0.03
C GLN A 12 -13.96 29.94 -1.12
N ASN A 13 -15.28 29.84 -0.94
CA ASN A 13 -16.29 30.20 -1.93
C ASN A 13 -16.05 29.56 -3.32
N ARG A 14 -15.30 28.47 -3.39
CA ARG A 14 -14.81 27.87 -4.63
C ARG A 14 -14.88 26.34 -4.67
N TYR A 15 -14.51 25.66 -3.61
CA TYR A 15 -14.34 24.20 -3.62
C TYR A 15 -15.53 23.51 -2.97
N ARG A 16 -16.42 22.93 -3.78
CA ARG A 16 -17.61 22.21 -3.30
C ARG A 16 -17.24 20.75 -2.99
N LEU A 17 -17.42 20.32 -1.77
CA LEU A 17 -17.22 18.93 -1.37
C LEU A 17 -18.29 18.00 -1.95
N ILE A 18 -17.84 16.92 -2.63
CA ILE A 18 -18.71 15.95 -3.31
C ILE A 18 -18.80 14.65 -2.52
N SER A 19 -17.68 14.08 -2.10
CA SER A 19 -17.63 12.82 -1.36
C SER A 19 -16.33 12.68 -0.58
N ILE A 20 -16.34 11.79 0.42
CA ILE A 20 -15.12 11.37 1.12
C ILE A 20 -14.47 10.25 0.32
N LEU A 21 -13.20 10.40 -0.03
CA LEU A 21 -12.39 9.38 -0.72
C LEU A 21 -11.67 8.45 0.26
N GLY A 22 -11.28 8.98 1.43
CA GLY A 22 -10.60 8.21 2.46
C GLY A 22 -10.35 9.02 3.73
N GLN A 23 -10.14 8.31 4.83
CA GLN A 23 -9.80 8.91 6.12
C GLN A 23 -8.72 8.08 6.80
N GLY A 24 -7.64 8.76 7.18
CA GLY A 24 -6.56 8.23 8.01
C GLY A 24 -6.51 8.88 9.38
N GLY A 25 -5.52 8.52 10.19
CA GLY A 25 -5.36 9.06 11.54
C GLY A 25 -5.08 10.57 11.60
N PHE A 26 -4.49 11.14 10.54
CA PHE A 26 -4.02 12.54 10.51
C PHE A 26 -4.61 13.36 9.37
N CYS A 27 -5.26 12.71 8.42
CA CYS A 27 -5.80 13.37 7.23
C CYS A 27 -7.13 12.74 6.83
N ARG A 28 -7.98 13.57 6.23
CA ARG A 28 -9.15 13.15 5.48
C ARG A 28 -9.02 13.67 4.05
N THR A 29 -9.24 12.80 3.09
CA THR A 29 -9.23 13.17 1.66
C THR A 29 -10.64 13.12 1.13
N SER A 30 -11.08 14.20 0.51
CA SER A 30 -12.40 14.35 -0.11
C SER A 30 -12.24 14.66 -1.59
N MET A 31 -13.20 14.24 -2.40
CA MET A 31 -13.39 14.74 -3.76
C MET A 31 -14.14 16.05 -3.68
N ALA A 32 -13.66 17.04 -4.41
CA ALA A 32 -14.31 18.35 -4.53
C ALA A 32 -14.38 18.81 -5.97
N GLU A 33 -15.34 19.71 -6.27
CA GLU A 33 -15.43 20.46 -7.51
C GLU A 33 -14.82 21.83 -7.34
N ASP A 34 -13.96 22.23 -8.26
CA ASP A 34 -13.43 23.59 -8.37
C ASP A 34 -14.37 24.43 -9.23
N THR A 35 -15.27 25.17 -8.59
CA THR A 35 -16.25 26.02 -9.30
C THR A 35 -15.60 27.14 -10.08
N GLY A 36 -14.40 27.58 -9.71
CA GLY A 36 -13.61 28.58 -10.46
C GLY A 36 -12.90 27.99 -11.69
N ARG A 37 -12.99 26.63 -11.91
CA ARG A 37 -12.43 25.94 -13.06
C ARG A 37 -13.46 25.01 -13.70
N PHE A 38 -14.64 25.53 -14.00
CA PHE A 38 -15.72 24.78 -14.67
C PHE A 38 -16.11 23.48 -14.00
N ASN A 39 -16.13 23.44 -12.66
CA ASN A 39 -16.41 22.27 -11.83
C ASN A 39 -15.44 21.09 -12.06
N GLU A 40 -14.18 21.41 -12.41
CA GLU A 40 -13.14 20.39 -12.54
C GLU A 40 -12.92 19.69 -11.19
N LEU A 41 -12.84 18.35 -11.21
CA LEU A 41 -12.64 17.56 -10.00
C LEU A 41 -11.23 17.73 -9.45
N CYS A 42 -11.14 17.83 -8.13
CA CYS A 42 -9.89 17.86 -7.38
C CYS A 42 -9.96 16.99 -6.14
N ALA A 43 -8.81 16.53 -5.65
CA ALA A 43 -8.66 15.88 -4.37
C ALA A 43 -8.29 16.93 -3.31
N LEU A 44 -9.13 17.06 -2.30
CA LEU A 44 -8.95 17.98 -1.19
C LEU A 44 -8.56 17.19 0.05
N LYS A 45 -7.34 17.37 0.52
CA LYS A 45 -6.78 16.72 1.71
C LYS A 45 -6.86 17.67 2.89
N GLU A 46 -7.69 17.32 3.87
CA GLU A 46 -7.84 18.02 5.15
C GLU A 46 -6.84 17.45 6.14
N PHE A 47 -6.03 18.30 6.74
CA PHE A 47 -5.11 17.93 7.80
C PHE A 47 -5.81 18.02 9.16
N ILE A 48 -5.75 16.95 9.96
CA ILE A 48 -6.45 16.83 11.26
C ILE A 48 -5.37 16.77 12.36
N PRO A 49 -5.06 17.90 13.06
CA PRO A 49 -4.16 17.88 14.21
C PRO A 49 -4.75 17.01 15.34
N GLN A 50 -3.93 16.13 15.90
CA GLN A 50 -4.39 15.30 17.05
C GLN A 50 -4.30 16.01 18.40
N GLN A 51 -3.56 17.10 18.49
CA GLN A 51 -3.39 17.91 19.68
C GLN A 51 -3.64 19.39 19.35
N THR A 52 -4.25 20.11 20.29
CA THR A 52 -4.71 21.49 20.11
C THR A 52 -3.87 22.52 20.87
N ASN A 53 -2.69 22.14 21.42
CA ASN A 53 -1.81 23.13 22.05
C ASN A 53 -1.13 24.01 20.98
N ALA A 54 -0.89 25.28 21.31
CA ALA A 54 -0.38 26.29 20.37
C ALA A 54 0.95 25.88 19.71
N ASN A 55 1.88 25.26 20.41
CA ASN A 55 3.16 24.82 19.89
C ASN A 55 2.99 23.69 18.85
N THR A 56 2.07 22.77 19.09
CA THR A 56 1.77 21.66 18.18
C THR A 56 1.09 22.15 16.91
N VAL A 57 0.18 23.13 17.01
CA VAL A 57 -0.49 23.74 15.86
C VAL A 57 0.54 24.49 14.99
N ALA A 58 1.37 25.34 15.56
CA ALA A 58 2.41 26.07 14.83
C ALA A 58 3.38 25.11 14.09
N LYS A 59 3.81 24.05 14.77
CA LYS A 59 4.65 23.02 14.16
C LYS A 59 3.96 22.27 13.03
N SER A 60 2.68 21.96 13.19
CA SER A 60 1.87 21.33 12.13
C SER A 60 1.73 22.22 10.90
N GLN A 61 1.52 23.53 11.08
CA GLN A 61 1.47 24.51 10.00
C GLN A 61 2.80 24.63 9.25
N GLU A 62 3.93 24.71 9.98
CA GLU A 62 5.27 24.74 9.37
C GLU A 62 5.49 23.53 8.46
N LEU A 63 5.17 22.37 8.96
CA LEU A 63 5.43 21.09 8.28
C LEU A 63 4.46 20.89 7.11
N PHE A 64 3.20 21.30 7.25
CA PHE A 64 2.24 21.34 6.15
C PHE A 64 2.72 22.26 5.02
N SER A 65 3.21 23.45 5.36
CA SER A 65 3.75 24.40 4.39
C SER A 65 4.98 23.83 3.66
N ARG A 66 5.81 23.08 4.37
CA ARG A 66 6.97 22.39 3.80
C ARG A 66 6.57 21.28 2.83
N GLU A 67 5.54 20.47 3.17
CA GLU A 67 4.99 19.45 2.27
C GLU A 67 4.43 20.10 1.00
N ALA A 68 3.63 21.14 1.15
CA ALA A 68 3.07 21.87 0.03
C ALA A 68 4.15 22.43 -0.90
N ALA A 69 5.24 22.98 -0.36
CA ALA A 69 6.38 23.48 -1.12
C ALA A 69 7.13 22.38 -1.89
N ILE A 70 7.18 21.16 -1.34
CA ILE A 70 7.75 19.98 -2.02
C ILE A 70 6.82 19.57 -3.17
N LEU A 71 5.52 19.41 -2.91
CA LEU A 71 4.54 18.99 -3.91
C LEU A 71 4.40 20.00 -5.05
N TYR A 72 4.54 21.30 -4.76
CA TYR A 72 4.55 22.36 -5.77
C TYR A 72 5.68 22.20 -6.81
N LYS A 73 6.84 21.67 -6.41
CA LYS A 73 8.00 21.47 -7.29
C LYS A 73 7.90 20.20 -8.15
N ILE A 74 6.99 19.28 -7.80
CA ILE A 74 6.85 18.00 -8.50
C ILE A 74 6.03 18.17 -9.77
N GLN A 75 6.61 17.79 -10.91
CA GLN A 75 5.92 17.75 -12.20
C GLN A 75 6.19 16.39 -12.86
N HIS A 76 5.32 15.43 -12.62
CA HIS A 76 5.43 14.10 -13.17
C HIS A 76 4.06 13.53 -13.53
N PRO A 77 3.88 12.83 -14.69
CA PRO A 77 2.57 12.35 -15.14
C PRO A 77 1.94 11.29 -14.23
N GLN A 78 2.74 10.64 -13.38
CA GLN A 78 2.30 9.65 -12.42
C GLN A 78 2.24 10.18 -10.97
N ILE A 79 2.19 11.50 -10.78
CA ILE A 79 1.99 12.16 -9.49
C ILE A 79 0.94 13.25 -9.69
N PRO A 80 -0.10 13.33 -8.84
CA PRO A 80 -1.11 14.37 -8.97
C PRO A 80 -0.48 15.77 -8.84
N LYS A 81 -0.82 16.67 -9.74
CA LYS A 81 -0.31 18.05 -9.66
C LYS A 81 -0.87 18.75 -8.43
N PHE A 82 0.00 19.47 -7.74
CA PHE A 82 -0.40 20.41 -6.71
C PHE A 82 -1.22 21.55 -7.34
N ARG A 83 -2.33 21.96 -6.69
CA ARG A 83 -3.19 23.06 -7.12
C ARG A 83 -3.12 24.25 -6.19
N ALA A 84 -3.32 24.02 -4.89
CA ALA A 84 -3.37 25.09 -3.89
C ALA A 84 -3.25 24.54 -2.46
N THR A 85 -2.98 25.44 -1.53
CA THR A 85 -3.24 25.24 -0.10
C THR A 85 -4.02 26.43 0.43
N PHE A 86 -4.80 26.19 1.47
CA PHE A 86 -5.47 27.25 2.22
C PHE A 86 -5.78 26.81 3.66
N GLU A 87 -6.07 27.79 4.49
CA GLU A 87 -6.60 27.58 5.83
C GLU A 87 -8.03 28.12 5.90
N GLU A 88 -8.94 27.35 6.49
CA GLU A 88 -10.32 27.77 6.75
C GLU A 88 -10.84 27.07 7.99
N HIS A 89 -11.53 27.81 8.88
CA HIS A 89 -12.05 27.29 10.16
C HIS A 89 -10.99 26.55 11.00
N GLN A 90 -9.77 27.09 11.06
CA GLN A 90 -8.62 26.50 11.76
C GLN A 90 -8.26 25.10 11.23
N ARG A 91 -8.53 24.82 9.96
CA ARG A 91 -8.16 23.58 9.27
C ARG A 91 -7.27 23.89 8.09
N LEU A 92 -6.29 23.06 7.86
CA LEU A 92 -5.35 23.17 6.75
C LEU A 92 -5.79 22.25 5.62
N PHE A 93 -5.83 22.78 4.41
CA PHE A 93 -6.25 22.06 3.23
C PHE A 93 -5.18 22.12 2.14
N LEU A 94 -4.95 20.96 1.51
CA LEU A 94 -4.09 20.80 0.34
C LEU A 94 -4.93 20.25 -0.79
N LEU A 95 -4.83 20.88 -1.97
CA LEU A 95 -5.54 20.48 -3.19
C LEU A 95 -4.55 19.96 -4.22
N GLN A 96 -4.95 18.85 -4.83
CA GLN A 96 -4.24 18.21 -5.94
C GLN A 96 -5.24 17.83 -7.05
N ASP A 97 -4.71 17.50 -8.22
CA ASP A 97 -5.53 16.90 -9.28
C ASP A 97 -6.21 15.63 -8.78
N TYR A 98 -7.49 15.45 -9.12
CA TYR A 98 -8.18 14.21 -8.86
C TYR A 98 -7.74 13.15 -9.88
N VAL A 99 -7.32 12.01 -9.39
CA VAL A 99 -6.95 10.84 -10.22
C VAL A 99 -8.12 9.89 -10.28
N LYS A 100 -8.80 9.85 -11.43
CA LYS A 100 -9.87 8.88 -11.65
C LYS A 100 -9.28 7.47 -11.82
N GLY A 101 -9.70 6.54 -10.97
CA GLY A 101 -9.20 5.15 -10.96
C GLY A 101 -9.45 4.46 -9.64
N LYS A 102 -8.92 3.25 -9.51
CA LYS A 102 -8.98 2.44 -8.29
C LYS A 102 -7.58 2.31 -7.71
N THR A 103 -7.46 2.33 -6.39
CA THR A 103 -6.18 1.99 -5.74
C THR A 103 -5.82 0.53 -6.02
N TYR A 104 -4.53 0.20 -6.02
CA TYR A 104 -4.11 -1.19 -6.18
C TYR A 104 -4.63 -2.07 -5.04
N ARG A 105 -4.92 -1.51 -3.87
CA ARG A 105 -5.62 -2.20 -2.78
C ARG A 105 -7.01 -2.65 -3.18
N ILE A 106 -7.83 -1.75 -3.73
CA ILE A 106 -9.19 -2.08 -4.20
C ILE A 106 -9.14 -3.14 -5.32
N ILE A 107 -8.22 -2.97 -6.29
CA ILE A 107 -8.06 -3.94 -7.37
C ILE A 107 -7.66 -5.31 -6.83
N LEU A 108 -6.75 -5.36 -5.84
CA LEU A 108 -6.34 -6.61 -5.21
C LEU A 108 -7.52 -7.30 -4.52
N GLN A 109 -8.32 -6.56 -3.75
CA GLN A 109 -9.51 -7.09 -3.09
C GLN A 109 -10.53 -7.65 -4.09
N GLU A 110 -10.78 -6.94 -5.19
CA GLU A 110 -11.65 -7.42 -6.27
C GLU A 110 -11.10 -8.73 -6.90
N ARG A 111 -9.80 -8.80 -7.11
CA ARG A 111 -9.12 -9.98 -7.67
C ARG A 111 -9.09 -11.17 -6.70
N GLN A 112 -8.98 -10.92 -5.41
CA GLN A 112 -9.08 -11.98 -4.39
C GLN A 112 -10.46 -12.65 -4.43
N VAL A 113 -11.55 -11.89 -4.59
CA VAL A 113 -12.92 -12.45 -4.72
C VAL A 113 -13.04 -13.37 -5.94
N THR A 114 -12.34 -13.05 -7.04
CA THR A 114 -12.37 -13.82 -8.28
C THR A 114 -11.23 -14.83 -8.41
N ASN A 115 -10.43 -14.99 -7.36
CA ASN A 115 -9.22 -15.84 -7.32
C ASN A 115 -8.26 -15.61 -8.51
N SER A 116 -8.12 -14.36 -8.94
CA SER A 116 -7.31 -13.95 -10.10
C SER A 116 -6.25 -12.92 -9.69
N LEU A 117 -5.28 -13.32 -8.86
CA LEU A 117 -4.21 -12.45 -8.37
C LEU A 117 -3.33 -11.90 -9.51
N PHE A 118 -2.47 -10.96 -9.20
CA PHE A 118 -1.55 -10.39 -10.18
C PHE A 118 -0.50 -11.41 -10.61
N SER A 119 -0.28 -11.53 -11.91
CA SER A 119 0.80 -12.33 -12.49
C SER A 119 2.16 -11.65 -12.38
N GLU A 120 3.25 -12.41 -12.52
CA GLU A 120 4.62 -11.86 -12.57
C GLU A 120 4.77 -10.78 -13.66
N VAL A 121 4.17 -10.99 -14.84
CA VAL A 121 4.24 -10.02 -15.94
C VAL A 121 3.58 -8.68 -15.59
N GLU A 122 2.42 -8.74 -14.91
CA GLU A 122 1.69 -7.54 -14.47
C GLU A 122 2.49 -6.78 -13.40
N VAL A 123 3.04 -7.49 -12.41
CA VAL A 123 3.83 -6.83 -11.35
C VAL A 123 5.19 -6.35 -11.84
N LEU A 124 5.81 -7.01 -12.84
CA LEU A 124 7.02 -6.51 -13.51
C LEU A 124 6.75 -5.19 -14.22
N THR A 125 5.60 -5.09 -14.90
CA THR A 125 5.19 -3.85 -15.58
C THR A 125 4.95 -2.75 -14.56
N PHE A 126 4.19 -3.06 -13.50
CA PHE A 126 3.95 -2.16 -12.38
C PHE A 126 5.26 -1.67 -11.74
N LEU A 127 6.18 -2.60 -11.43
CA LEU A 127 7.46 -2.31 -10.80
C LEU A 127 8.30 -1.34 -11.65
N ARG A 128 8.43 -1.59 -12.97
CA ARG A 128 9.16 -0.70 -13.89
C ARG A 128 8.55 0.71 -13.94
N GLN A 129 7.22 0.80 -13.98
CA GLN A 129 6.53 2.09 -14.00
C GLN A 129 6.74 2.85 -12.68
N MET A 130 6.72 2.16 -11.53
CA MET A 130 6.96 2.76 -10.23
C MET A 130 8.43 3.18 -10.02
N LEU A 131 9.39 2.41 -10.52
CA LEU A 131 10.80 2.79 -10.47
C LEU A 131 11.05 4.12 -11.18
N SER A 132 10.41 4.36 -12.33
CA SER A 132 10.49 5.66 -13.03
C SER A 132 10.00 6.83 -12.17
N VAL A 133 8.89 6.65 -11.45
CA VAL A 133 8.37 7.68 -10.53
C VAL A 133 9.34 7.93 -9.38
N LEU A 134 9.85 6.85 -8.77
CA LEU A 134 10.80 6.97 -7.66
C LEU A 134 12.11 7.60 -8.09
N ALA A 135 12.62 7.27 -9.29
CA ALA A 135 13.82 7.91 -9.84
C ALA A 135 13.64 9.43 -9.94
N TYR A 136 12.49 9.88 -10.41
CA TYR A 136 12.19 11.30 -10.51
C TYR A 136 12.19 12.00 -9.15
N ILE A 137 11.46 11.47 -8.15
CA ILE A 137 11.38 12.13 -6.83
C ILE A 137 12.70 12.03 -6.06
N HIS A 138 13.42 10.90 -6.15
CA HIS A 138 14.73 10.76 -5.49
C HIS A 138 15.78 11.72 -6.07
N ASN A 139 15.76 12.01 -7.38
CA ASN A 139 16.62 13.02 -8.00
C ASN A 139 16.33 14.44 -7.49
N LEU A 140 15.11 14.69 -6.99
CA LEU A 140 14.75 15.93 -6.30
C LEU A 140 15.07 15.90 -4.79
N GLY A 141 15.71 14.84 -4.30
CA GLY A 141 16.01 14.66 -2.87
C GLY A 141 14.76 14.32 -2.03
N ILE A 142 13.68 13.86 -2.65
CA ILE A 142 12.41 13.56 -1.99
C ILE A 142 12.29 12.05 -1.80
N ILE A 143 12.01 11.61 -0.57
CA ILE A 143 11.69 10.22 -0.23
C ILE A 143 10.19 10.14 0.07
N HIS A 144 9.49 9.17 -0.51
CA HIS A 144 8.03 9.05 -0.38
C HIS A 144 7.58 8.57 1.00
N ARG A 145 8.25 7.55 1.56
CA ARG A 145 8.06 7.01 2.93
C ARG A 145 6.75 6.26 3.20
N ASP A 146 5.82 6.22 2.27
CA ASP A 146 4.51 5.56 2.45
C ASP A 146 4.03 4.83 1.20
N ILE A 147 4.92 4.08 0.56
CA ILE A 147 4.57 3.27 -0.61
C ILE A 147 3.80 2.04 -0.13
N SER A 148 2.57 1.90 -0.63
CA SER A 148 1.67 0.78 -0.34
C SER A 148 0.57 0.70 -1.41
N PRO A 149 -0.16 -0.42 -1.53
CA PRO A 149 -1.24 -0.55 -2.52
C PRO A 149 -2.35 0.50 -2.38
N GLU A 150 -2.54 1.06 -1.20
CA GLU A 150 -3.51 2.12 -0.92
C GLU A 150 -3.11 3.46 -1.52
N ASN A 151 -1.79 3.71 -1.62
CA ASN A 151 -1.24 5.00 -2.05
C ASN A 151 -0.83 4.99 -3.53
N ILE A 152 -1.27 3.99 -4.29
CA ILE A 152 -1.03 3.90 -5.73
C ILE A 152 -2.37 3.66 -6.42
N ILE A 153 -2.78 4.59 -7.28
CA ILE A 153 -4.00 4.50 -8.08
C ILE A 153 -3.64 4.01 -9.49
N ARG A 154 -4.31 2.95 -9.95
CA ARG A 154 -4.30 2.58 -11.36
C ARG A 154 -5.26 3.51 -12.10
N ARG A 155 -4.72 4.48 -12.82
CA ARG A 155 -5.51 5.50 -13.54
C ARG A 155 -6.41 4.85 -14.58
N GLU A 156 -7.67 5.32 -14.66
CA GLU A 156 -8.69 4.68 -15.49
C GLU A 156 -8.40 4.79 -16.99
N THR A 157 -7.82 5.90 -17.43
CA THR A 157 -7.63 6.23 -18.85
C THR A 157 -6.56 5.38 -19.53
N ASP A 158 -5.41 5.20 -18.89
CA ASP A 158 -4.20 4.59 -19.48
C ASP A 158 -3.65 3.40 -18.69
N LYS A 159 -4.31 3.07 -17.56
CA LYS A 159 -3.94 1.98 -16.64
C LYS A 159 -2.56 2.12 -15.99
N ILE A 160 -1.96 3.32 -16.06
CA ILE A 160 -0.66 3.61 -15.46
C ILE A 160 -0.83 3.81 -13.94
N PRO A 161 0.09 3.30 -13.09
CA PRO A 161 0.10 3.57 -11.65
C PRO A 161 0.44 5.04 -11.39
N VAL A 162 -0.34 5.69 -10.55
CA VAL A 162 -0.14 7.06 -10.08
C VAL A 162 0.09 7.03 -8.59
N LEU A 163 1.24 7.55 -8.15
CA LEU A 163 1.65 7.59 -6.76
C LEU A 163 1.02 8.80 -6.08
N ILE A 164 0.30 8.55 -4.99
CA ILE A 164 -0.40 9.57 -4.20
C ILE A 164 0.09 9.56 -2.75
N ASP A 165 -0.26 10.58 -1.98
CA ASP A 165 -0.08 10.66 -0.53
C ASP A 165 1.36 10.48 -0.04
N PHE A 166 2.19 11.51 -0.25
CA PHE A 166 3.54 11.56 0.30
C PHE A 166 3.52 11.49 1.83
N GLY A 167 4.33 10.61 2.41
CA GLY A 167 4.36 10.33 3.84
C GLY A 167 4.98 11.42 4.73
N VAL A 168 5.18 12.64 4.22
CA VAL A 168 5.74 13.77 4.97
C VAL A 168 4.87 14.11 6.19
N VAL A 169 3.55 14.02 6.04
CA VAL A 169 2.59 14.21 7.16
C VAL A 169 2.81 13.20 8.29
N LYS A 170 3.21 11.97 7.99
CA LYS A 170 3.50 10.94 9.00
C LYS A 170 4.78 11.24 9.77
N GLU A 171 5.80 11.78 9.12
CA GLU A 171 7.03 12.24 9.79
C GLU A 171 6.71 13.33 10.83
N ILE A 172 5.78 14.20 10.49
CA ILE A 172 5.28 15.27 11.36
C ILE A 172 4.65 14.71 12.62
N ALA A 173 3.71 13.78 12.46
CA ALA A 173 3.01 13.17 13.59
C ALA A 173 3.95 12.44 14.53
N THR A 174 5.03 11.84 14.00
CA THR A 174 6.04 11.13 14.79
C THR A 174 7.00 12.08 15.53
N LYS A 175 7.33 13.23 14.94
CA LYS A 175 8.25 14.23 15.56
C LYS A 175 7.56 15.17 16.55
N VAL A 176 6.25 15.38 16.43
CA VAL A 176 5.44 16.24 17.31
C VAL A 176 5.00 15.49 18.57
N GLN A 177 4.89 14.17 18.52
CA GLN A 177 4.69 13.37 19.73
C GLN A 177 6.02 13.24 20.45
N SER A 178 6.05 13.73 21.72
CA SER A 178 7.23 13.79 22.59
C SER A 178 8.12 12.55 22.52
N PRO A 179 9.46 12.73 22.69
CA PRO A 179 10.47 11.65 22.65
C PRO A 179 10.19 10.49 23.62
N ASP A 180 9.40 10.73 24.69
CA ASP A 180 9.14 9.77 25.76
C ASP A 180 7.95 8.85 25.57
N LEU A 181 7.21 8.97 24.48
CA LEU A 181 6.07 8.09 24.19
C LEU A 181 6.24 7.43 22.82
N ALA A 182 7.12 6.44 22.75
CA ALA A 182 7.12 5.43 21.69
C ALA A 182 5.87 4.53 21.83
N LYS A 183 4.67 5.12 21.67
CA LYS A 183 3.48 4.33 21.42
C LYS A 183 3.53 3.89 19.94
N PRO A 184 3.45 2.58 19.67
CA PRO A 184 3.37 2.12 18.29
C PRO A 184 2.18 2.81 17.62
N LEU A 185 2.44 3.48 16.49
CA LEU A 185 1.41 4.08 15.66
C LEU A 185 0.36 3.02 15.35
N THR A 186 -0.85 3.23 15.86
CA THR A 186 -2.01 2.34 15.74
C THR A 186 -2.61 2.35 14.32
N SER A 187 -1.80 2.05 13.32
CA SER A 187 -2.24 1.66 11.99
C SER A 187 -1.62 0.31 11.68
N VAL A 188 -2.19 -0.73 12.27
CA VAL A 188 -1.71 -2.11 12.23
C VAL A 188 -1.46 -2.61 10.80
N GLY A 189 -2.19 -2.12 9.80
CA GLY A 189 -2.06 -2.54 8.40
C GLY A 189 -0.86 -1.96 7.64
N LYS A 190 -0.42 -0.72 7.95
CA LYS A 190 0.67 -0.06 7.21
C LYS A 190 2.06 -0.25 7.83
N PHE A 191 2.15 -0.79 9.04
CA PHE A 191 3.39 -0.93 9.81
C PHE A 191 4.43 -1.82 9.11
N CYS A 192 4.01 -2.85 8.38
CA CYS A 192 4.93 -3.80 7.76
C CYS A 192 5.38 -3.42 6.34
N TYR A 193 4.87 -2.32 5.74
CA TYR A 193 5.37 -1.83 4.46
C TYR A 193 6.67 -1.02 4.63
N ALA A 194 6.82 -0.31 5.73
CA ALA A 194 8.03 0.46 6.01
C ALA A 194 9.12 -0.44 6.60
N PRO A 195 10.40 -0.26 6.22
CA PRO A 195 11.50 -1.02 6.79
C PRO A 195 11.81 -0.56 8.23
N TRP A 196 12.54 -1.41 8.97
CA TRP A 196 12.82 -1.21 10.39
C TRP A 196 13.54 0.11 10.70
N GLU A 197 14.48 0.53 9.84
CA GLU A 197 15.22 1.79 10.03
C GLU A 197 14.31 3.02 9.94
N GLN A 198 13.24 2.94 9.13
CA GLN A 198 12.24 4.01 9.07
C GLN A 198 11.35 4.00 10.30
N ILE A 199 10.97 2.81 10.79
CA ILE A 199 10.07 2.64 11.93
C ILE A 199 10.78 2.95 13.24
N GLN A 200 11.96 2.36 13.47
CA GLN A 200 12.68 2.43 14.75
C GLN A 200 13.55 3.67 14.86
N LEU A 201 14.19 4.10 13.76
CA LEU A 201 15.15 5.19 13.79
C LEU A 201 14.60 6.48 13.16
N GLY A 202 13.39 6.46 12.57
CA GLY A 202 12.84 7.59 11.83
C GLY A 202 13.65 7.95 10.57
N ARG A 203 14.57 7.09 10.14
CA ARG A 203 15.46 7.32 9.00
C ARG A 203 14.90 6.66 7.76
N ALA A 204 14.52 7.43 6.75
CA ALA A 204 14.13 6.95 5.46
C ALA A 204 15.08 7.44 4.38
N THR A 205 15.44 6.56 3.48
CA THR A 205 16.36 6.80 2.35
C THR A 205 15.73 6.23 1.06
N ALA A 206 16.37 6.44 -0.08
CA ALA A 206 15.90 5.91 -1.37
C ALA A 206 15.67 4.38 -1.32
N ASN A 207 16.53 3.64 -0.64
CA ASN A 207 16.38 2.18 -0.51
C ASN A 207 15.28 1.77 0.48
N SER A 208 14.77 2.68 1.33
CA SER A 208 13.56 2.44 2.13
C SER A 208 12.30 2.42 1.24
N ASP A 209 12.22 3.32 0.25
CA ASP A 209 11.14 3.31 -0.74
C ASP A 209 11.22 2.06 -1.65
N LEU A 210 12.43 1.62 -2.02
CA LEU A 210 12.62 0.36 -2.76
C LEU A 210 12.13 -0.86 -1.96
N TYR A 211 12.41 -0.91 -0.67
CA TYR A 211 11.87 -1.95 0.20
C TYR A 211 10.35 -1.93 0.23
N ALA A 212 9.73 -0.77 0.45
CA ALA A 212 8.28 -0.63 0.49
C ALA A 212 7.61 -1.00 -0.86
N LEU A 213 8.28 -0.69 -1.98
CA LEU A 213 7.83 -1.09 -3.32
C LEU A 213 7.92 -2.62 -3.50
N ALA A 214 8.96 -3.28 -2.99
CA ALA A 214 9.06 -4.75 -3.02
C ALA A 214 7.98 -5.40 -2.14
N VAL A 215 7.72 -4.89 -0.93
CA VAL A 215 6.60 -5.35 -0.08
C VAL A 215 5.28 -5.21 -0.83
N THR A 216 5.03 -4.05 -1.45
CA THR A 216 3.83 -3.83 -2.28
C THR A 216 3.73 -4.88 -3.40
N THR A 217 4.83 -5.17 -4.08
CA THR A 217 4.90 -6.15 -5.17
C THR A 217 4.53 -7.56 -4.69
N VAL A 218 5.08 -8.02 -3.56
CA VAL A 218 4.77 -9.37 -3.06
C VAL A 218 3.34 -9.47 -2.52
N VAL A 219 2.78 -8.40 -1.96
CA VAL A 219 1.37 -8.34 -1.57
C VAL A 219 0.46 -8.47 -2.80
N LEU A 220 0.76 -7.80 -3.90
CA LEU A 220 -0.02 -7.92 -5.15
C LEU A 220 0.05 -9.33 -5.74
N LEU A 221 1.21 -9.98 -5.69
CA LEU A 221 1.41 -11.35 -6.19
C LEU A 221 0.69 -12.40 -5.36
N THR A 222 0.76 -12.28 -4.04
CA THR A 222 0.30 -13.33 -3.12
C THR A 222 -1.12 -13.11 -2.61
N GLY A 223 -1.62 -11.87 -2.68
CA GLY A 223 -2.88 -11.50 -2.05
C GLY A 223 -2.85 -11.54 -0.52
N LYS A 224 -1.66 -11.72 0.08
CA LYS A 224 -1.46 -11.82 1.52
C LYS A 224 -0.99 -10.51 2.11
N GLU A 225 -1.37 -10.25 3.35
CA GLU A 225 -0.84 -9.10 4.09
C GLU A 225 0.63 -9.34 4.50
N PRO A 226 1.45 -8.29 4.62
CA PRO A 226 2.87 -8.43 4.92
C PRO A 226 3.16 -9.27 6.18
N GLN A 227 2.27 -9.22 7.20
CA GLN A 227 2.41 -9.99 8.44
C GLN A 227 2.32 -11.51 8.21
N GLU A 228 1.55 -11.94 7.21
CA GLU A 228 1.42 -13.35 6.81
C GLU A 228 2.62 -13.84 6.01
N LEU A 229 3.38 -12.91 5.41
CA LEU A 229 4.52 -13.18 4.54
C LEU A 229 5.87 -13.18 5.27
N ILE A 230 5.89 -12.80 6.55
CA ILE A 230 7.10 -12.73 7.38
C ILE A 230 7.10 -13.89 8.36
N ASN A 231 8.19 -14.68 8.37
CA ASN A 231 8.47 -15.61 9.47
C ASN A 231 8.90 -14.80 10.70
N GLN A 232 8.04 -14.73 11.70
CA GLN A 232 8.27 -13.93 12.91
C GLN A 232 9.46 -14.40 13.75
N ALA A 233 9.77 -15.71 13.73
CA ALA A 233 10.89 -16.26 14.50
C ALA A 233 12.24 -15.94 13.85
N LYS A 234 12.31 -15.93 12.52
CA LYS A 234 13.54 -15.70 11.75
C LYS A 234 13.64 -14.28 11.21
N LEU A 235 12.55 -13.48 11.26
CA LEU A 235 12.43 -12.17 10.65
C LEU A 235 12.79 -12.16 9.14
N THR A 236 12.40 -13.24 8.44
CA THR A 236 12.66 -13.45 7.01
C THR A 236 11.36 -13.48 6.22
N TRP A 237 11.42 -13.04 4.98
CA TRP A 237 10.28 -13.11 4.08
C TRP A 237 10.10 -14.53 3.53
N ASN A 238 8.87 -15.06 3.61
CA ASN A 238 8.49 -16.39 3.11
C ASN A 238 7.44 -16.32 1.99
N TRP A 239 7.41 -15.23 1.24
CA TRP A 239 6.39 -14.96 0.22
C TRP A 239 6.37 -16.01 -0.90
N GLN A 240 7.51 -16.64 -1.23
CA GLN A 240 7.65 -17.63 -2.31
C GLN A 240 6.90 -18.95 -2.04
N GLN A 241 6.45 -19.21 -0.82
CA GLN A 241 5.58 -20.35 -0.54
C GLN A 241 4.14 -20.15 -1.06
N TRP A 242 3.76 -18.91 -1.40
CA TRP A 242 2.41 -18.55 -1.84
C TRP A 242 2.30 -18.34 -3.36
N VAL A 243 3.40 -18.18 -4.06
CA VAL A 243 3.42 -17.90 -5.50
C VAL A 243 4.70 -18.39 -6.13
N VAL A 244 4.57 -18.97 -7.32
CA VAL A 244 5.72 -19.34 -8.16
C VAL A 244 6.02 -18.22 -9.13
N VAL A 245 7.26 -17.77 -9.11
CA VAL A 245 7.80 -16.75 -10.02
C VAL A 245 9.14 -17.22 -10.59
N SER A 246 9.64 -16.54 -11.62
CA SER A 246 10.96 -16.83 -12.17
C SER A 246 12.07 -16.62 -11.13
N PRO A 247 13.11 -17.47 -11.11
CA PRO A 247 14.18 -17.36 -10.12
C PRO A 247 14.88 -16.00 -10.11
N GLY A 248 15.18 -15.44 -11.28
CA GLY A 248 15.83 -14.13 -11.37
C GLY A 248 14.96 -12.99 -10.84
N PHE A 249 13.63 -13.07 -11.03
CA PHE A 249 12.72 -12.09 -10.44
C PHE A 249 12.65 -12.24 -8.91
N ALA A 250 12.62 -13.49 -8.43
CA ALA A 250 12.64 -13.76 -6.98
C ALA A 250 13.92 -13.21 -6.31
N GLU A 251 15.08 -13.35 -6.94
CA GLU A 251 16.35 -12.79 -6.44
C GLU A 251 16.29 -11.27 -6.32
N ILE A 252 15.75 -10.58 -7.34
CA ILE A 252 15.62 -9.12 -7.32
C ILE A 252 14.72 -8.67 -6.16
N ILE A 253 13.55 -9.28 -6.01
CA ILE A 253 12.62 -8.94 -4.94
C ILE A 253 13.22 -9.25 -3.57
N ASN A 254 13.85 -10.42 -3.39
CA ASN A 254 14.49 -10.79 -2.13
C ASN A 254 15.62 -9.81 -1.74
N LYS A 255 16.42 -9.34 -2.71
CA LYS A 255 17.45 -8.33 -2.46
C LYS A 255 16.83 -6.98 -2.07
N MET A 256 15.73 -6.55 -2.70
CA MET A 256 15.00 -5.35 -2.29
C MET A 256 14.41 -5.47 -0.89
N LEU A 257 13.97 -6.67 -0.49
CA LEU A 257 13.40 -7.00 0.82
C LEU A 257 14.44 -7.26 1.91
N SER A 258 15.75 -7.17 1.61
CA SER A 258 16.81 -7.39 2.60
C SER A 258 16.62 -6.52 3.84
N ARG A 259 16.83 -7.10 5.01
CA ARG A 259 16.64 -6.41 6.29
C ARG A 259 17.60 -5.23 6.45
N GLN A 260 18.89 -5.48 6.17
CA GLN A 260 19.90 -4.43 6.25
C GLN A 260 19.83 -3.53 5.03
N PRO A 261 19.77 -2.20 5.20
CA PRO A 261 19.78 -1.26 4.07
C PRO A 261 20.98 -1.42 3.14
N SER A 262 22.16 -1.78 3.68
CA SER A 262 23.39 -2.03 2.90
C SER A 262 23.29 -3.20 1.94
N ASP A 263 22.45 -4.19 2.24
CA ASP A 263 22.30 -5.41 1.43
C ASP A 263 21.28 -5.23 0.31
N ARG A 264 20.53 -4.13 0.33
CA ARG A 264 19.58 -3.76 -0.74
C ARG A 264 20.33 -3.15 -1.92
N TYR A 265 19.60 -2.94 -3.01
CA TYR A 265 20.08 -2.08 -4.08
C TYR A 265 20.30 -0.66 -3.55
N GLN A 266 21.43 -0.05 -3.89
CA GLN A 266 21.77 1.29 -3.42
C GLN A 266 21.24 2.39 -4.33
N SER A 267 20.80 2.03 -5.53
CA SER A 267 20.19 2.96 -6.48
C SER A 267 19.07 2.28 -7.28
N LEU A 268 18.14 3.07 -7.79
CA LEU A 268 17.11 2.65 -8.71
C LEU A 268 17.70 2.08 -10.01
N THR A 269 18.78 2.66 -10.50
CA THR A 269 19.49 2.20 -11.69
C THR A 269 20.02 0.78 -11.54
N GLU A 270 20.44 0.37 -10.35
CA GLU A 270 20.83 -1.02 -10.10
C GLU A 270 19.65 -1.99 -10.24
N VAL A 271 18.48 -1.63 -9.73
CA VAL A 271 17.25 -2.43 -9.87
C VAL A 271 16.84 -2.51 -11.34
N GLU A 272 16.85 -1.38 -12.06
CA GLU A 272 16.52 -1.33 -13.49
C GLU A 272 17.44 -2.23 -14.32
N LYS A 273 18.75 -2.19 -14.06
CA LYS A 273 19.74 -3.08 -14.71
C LYS A 273 19.45 -4.55 -14.42
N ALA A 274 19.14 -4.89 -13.16
CA ALA A 274 18.79 -6.26 -12.79
C ALA A 274 17.51 -6.73 -13.50
N LEU A 275 16.48 -5.88 -13.59
CA LEU A 275 15.24 -6.18 -14.30
C LEU A 275 15.43 -6.27 -15.83
N ALA A 276 16.41 -5.57 -16.40
CA ALA A 276 16.67 -5.62 -17.83
C ALA A 276 17.28 -6.95 -18.30
N ILE A 277 18.00 -7.65 -17.40
CA ILE A 277 18.64 -8.95 -17.68
C ILE A 277 17.62 -10.10 -17.64
N LEU A 278 16.45 -9.89 -17.01
CA LEU A 278 15.43 -10.94 -16.92
C LEU A 278 14.98 -11.40 -18.31
N PRO A 279 14.93 -12.72 -18.58
CA PRO A 279 14.38 -13.23 -19.82
C PRO A 279 12.94 -12.75 -19.98
N ARG A 280 12.55 -12.41 -21.22
CA ARG A 280 11.16 -12.06 -21.51
C ARG A 280 10.27 -13.26 -21.23
N VAL A 281 9.50 -13.22 -20.16
CA VAL A 281 8.57 -14.30 -19.79
C VAL A 281 7.46 -14.35 -20.85
N LYS A 282 7.37 -15.47 -21.60
CA LYS A 282 6.23 -15.75 -22.43
C LYS A 282 5.05 -16.09 -21.52
N SER A 283 4.01 -15.27 -21.54
CA SER A 283 2.84 -15.30 -20.63
C SER A 283 2.13 -16.67 -20.51
N GLN A 284 2.35 -17.60 -21.45
CA GLN A 284 1.68 -18.91 -21.47
C GLN A 284 2.27 -19.95 -20.50
N GLN A 285 3.54 -19.89 -20.16
CA GLN A 285 4.19 -20.94 -19.34
C GLN A 285 3.88 -20.82 -17.83
N LEU A 286 3.70 -19.61 -17.32
CA LEU A 286 3.43 -19.40 -15.88
C LEU A 286 1.96 -19.66 -15.49
N LEU A 287 1.01 -19.48 -16.41
CA LEU A 287 -0.40 -19.80 -16.18
C LEU A 287 -0.61 -21.30 -15.95
N THR A 288 0.11 -22.14 -16.70
CA THR A 288 0.02 -23.61 -16.57
C THR A 288 0.60 -24.10 -15.24
N THR A 289 1.67 -23.50 -14.76
CA THR A 289 2.31 -23.88 -13.49
C THR A 289 1.49 -23.44 -12.28
N ASN A 290 0.90 -22.24 -12.30
CA ASN A 290 0.02 -21.77 -11.23
C ASN A 290 -1.30 -22.55 -11.18
N GLN A 291 -1.84 -22.98 -12.33
CA GLN A 291 -3.00 -23.89 -12.37
C GLN A 291 -2.66 -25.26 -11.78
N GLN A 292 -1.47 -25.78 -12.02
CA GLN A 292 -1.02 -27.05 -11.44
C GLN A 292 -0.85 -26.98 -9.91
N LEU A 293 -0.34 -25.87 -9.38
CA LEU A 293 -0.21 -25.67 -7.92
C LEU A 293 -1.57 -25.49 -7.25
N ASN A 294 -2.49 -24.74 -7.86
CA ASN A 294 -3.85 -24.60 -7.34
C ASN A 294 -4.59 -25.94 -7.34
N ASN A 295 -4.39 -26.78 -8.37
CA ASN A 295 -4.94 -28.13 -8.41
C ASN A 295 -4.31 -29.08 -7.37
N PHE A 296 -3.02 -28.88 -7.07
CA PHE A 296 -2.31 -29.68 -6.03
C PHE A 296 -2.77 -29.31 -4.63
N SER A 297 -2.94 -28.01 -4.32
CA SER A 297 -3.49 -27.55 -3.04
C SER A 297 -4.96 -27.97 -2.85
N ALA A 298 -5.79 -27.83 -3.89
CA ALA A 298 -7.19 -28.29 -3.87
C ALA A 298 -7.29 -29.80 -3.66
N SER A 299 -6.38 -30.61 -4.23
CA SER A 299 -6.35 -32.06 -4.03
C SER A 299 -5.92 -32.44 -2.61
N GLN A 300 -5.02 -31.68 -1.97
CA GLN A 300 -4.64 -31.89 -0.56
C GLN A 300 -5.79 -31.52 0.38
N GLU A 301 -6.47 -30.43 0.18
CA GLU A 301 -7.64 -30.04 0.98
C GLU A 301 -8.79 -31.04 0.84
N ALA A 302 -9.05 -31.58 -0.36
CA ALA A 302 -10.04 -32.61 -0.59
C ALA A 302 -9.67 -33.92 0.14
N THR A 303 -8.39 -34.28 0.19
CA THR A 303 -7.90 -35.50 0.89
C THR A 303 -8.01 -35.34 2.41
N VAL A 304 -7.71 -34.16 2.95
CA VAL A 304 -7.86 -33.86 4.38
C VAL A 304 -9.33 -33.85 4.77
N GLY A 305 -10.21 -33.25 3.96
CA GLY A 305 -11.66 -33.24 4.17
C GLY A 305 -12.28 -34.66 4.15
N ALA A 306 -11.84 -35.49 3.21
CA ALA A 306 -12.30 -36.89 3.13
C ALA A 306 -11.86 -37.74 4.34
N ASN A 307 -10.66 -37.52 4.86
CA ASN A 307 -10.18 -38.17 6.08
C ASN A 307 -10.90 -37.67 7.34
N LEU A 308 -11.21 -36.39 7.43
CA LEU A 308 -11.97 -35.81 8.54
C LEU A 308 -13.38 -36.40 8.60
N ASN A 309 -14.05 -36.54 7.45
CA ASN A 309 -15.38 -37.13 7.36
C ASN A 309 -15.38 -38.62 7.74
N LYS A 310 -14.34 -39.40 7.40
CA LYS A 310 -14.18 -40.77 7.85
C LYS A 310 -13.97 -40.89 9.38
N ILE A 311 -13.20 -39.99 9.96
CA ILE A 311 -12.98 -39.94 11.42
C ILE A 311 -14.30 -39.56 12.12
N LEU A 312 -15.04 -38.58 11.63
CA LEU A 312 -16.35 -38.20 12.17
C LEU A 312 -17.37 -39.34 12.08
N ALA A 313 -17.42 -40.07 10.97
CA ALA A 313 -18.26 -41.25 10.82
C ALA A 313 -17.91 -42.37 11.81
N LEU A 314 -16.63 -42.64 12.05
CA LEU A 314 -16.16 -43.58 13.05
C LEU A 314 -16.54 -43.16 14.47
N ILE A 315 -16.40 -41.86 14.80
CA ILE A 315 -16.80 -41.35 16.13
C ILE A 315 -18.32 -41.46 16.31
N MET A 316 -19.12 -41.15 15.31
CA MET A 316 -20.58 -41.32 15.38
C MET A 316 -21.02 -42.77 15.53
N ALA A 317 -20.37 -43.69 14.79
CA ALA A 317 -20.60 -45.15 14.96
C ALA A 317 -20.23 -45.63 16.36
N PHE A 318 -19.15 -45.16 16.93
CA PHE A 318 -18.72 -45.50 18.28
C PHE A 318 -19.67 -44.96 19.36
N LEU A 319 -20.17 -43.74 19.18
CA LEU A 319 -21.18 -43.15 20.07
C LEU A 319 -22.53 -43.87 20.01
N MET A 320 -22.93 -44.36 18.83
CA MET A 320 -24.16 -45.19 18.70
C MET A 320 -24.04 -46.55 19.42
N ILE A 321 -22.85 -47.17 19.41
CA ILE A 321 -22.58 -48.39 20.13
C ILE A 321 -22.66 -48.19 21.64
N ILE A 322 -22.12 -47.06 22.16
CA ILE A 322 -22.13 -46.74 23.60
C ILE A 322 -23.52 -46.34 24.08
N SER A 323 -24.36 -45.73 23.22
CA SER A 323 -25.71 -45.28 23.60
C SER A 323 -26.76 -46.39 23.56
N GLY A 324 -26.42 -47.60 23.15
CA GLY A 324 -27.32 -48.77 23.22
C GLY A 324 -28.57 -48.72 22.31
N VAL A 325 -28.54 -47.84 21.30
CA VAL A 325 -29.63 -47.75 20.34
C VAL A 325 -29.47 -48.89 19.33
N GLN A 326 -30.16 -49.99 19.53
CA GLN A 326 -30.37 -51.01 18.51
C GLN A 326 -31.42 -50.47 17.49
N LEU A 327 -30.98 -50.39 16.25
CA LEU A 327 -31.91 -50.18 15.11
C LEU A 327 -32.67 -51.51 14.87
N HIS A 328 -33.97 -51.46 15.10
CA HIS A 328 -34.92 -52.49 14.59
C HIS A 328 -35.30 -52.10 13.16
#